data_e6ba9811cde13a0a71f2afb2658d915b
#
_entry.id   e6ba9811cde13a0a71f2afb2658d915b
#
_cell.length_a   1.000
_cell.length_b   1.000
_cell.length_c   1.000
_cell.angle_alpha   90.00
_cell.angle_beta   90.00
_cell.angle_gamma   90.00
#
_symmetry.space_group_name_H-M   'P 1'
#
loop_
_entity.id
_entity.type
_entity.pdbx_description
1 polymer ?
#
loop_
_entity_poly.entity_id
_entity_poly.type
_entity_poly.pdbx_seq_one_letter_code
_entity_poly.pdbx_strand_id
1 'polypeptide(L)' 'MIPPQSREPLSREDAAEGLREQAASFRRLAKTARTDSGSAALKAIAEEFDTDARRMDPSSERR' A
#
# COMPACT_ATOMS: atom_id res chain seq x y z
N MET A 1 10.67 -24.66 -24.50
CA MET A 1 10.25 -23.56 -24.65
C MET A 1 9.61 -22.98 -23.53
N ILE A 2 10.00 -21.98 -23.02
CA ILE A 2 9.35 -21.40 -21.99
C ILE A 2 8.27 -20.59 -22.33
N PRO A 3 7.23 -20.68 -21.78
CA PRO A 3 6.11 -19.90 -22.04
C PRO A 3 6.42 -18.56 -21.63
N PRO A 4 5.98 -17.69 -22.29
CA PRO A 4 6.14 -16.38 -22.00
C PRO A 4 5.59 -16.06 -20.73
N GLN A 5 6.20 -15.59 -19.91
CA GLN A 5 5.68 -15.25 -18.75
C GLN A 5 4.97 -14.13 -18.83
N SER A 6 4.07 -13.93 -19.18
CA SER A 6 3.23 -12.90 -19.24
C SER A 6 3.43 -12.10 -18.15
N ARG A 7 4.29 -11.46 -17.89
CA ARG A 7 4.32 -10.67 -16.92
C ARG A 7 3.67 -9.44 -17.18
N GLU A 8 2.52 -9.34 -17.42
CA GLU A 8 1.85 -8.14 -17.59
C GLU A 8 1.98 -7.33 -16.41
N PRO A 9 2.31 -6.10 -16.44
CA PRO A 9 2.37 -5.26 -15.28
C PRO A 9 1.03 -5.15 -14.65
N LEU A 10 1.00 -5.03 -13.37
CA LEU A 10 -0.27 -4.86 -12.70
C LEU A 10 -0.86 -3.56 -13.11
N SER A 11 -2.15 -3.50 -13.17
CA SER A 11 -2.79 -2.25 -13.47
C SER A 11 -2.56 -1.29 -12.32
N ARG A 12 -2.79 -0.03 -12.54
CA ARG A 12 -2.62 0.93 -11.49
C ARG A 12 -3.57 0.68 -10.36
N GLU A 13 -4.77 0.22 -10.67
CA GLU A 13 -5.72 -0.07 -9.63
C GLU A 13 -5.27 -1.24 -8.79
N ASP A 14 -4.68 -2.25 -9.40
CA ASP A 14 -4.22 -3.40 -8.63
C ASP A 14 -3.05 -2.99 -7.78
N ALA A 15 -2.17 -2.15 -8.30
CA ALA A 15 -1.05 -1.69 -7.51
C ALA A 15 -1.53 -0.86 -6.34
N ALA A 16 -2.54 -0.01 -6.57
CA ALA A 16 -3.06 0.80 -5.50
C ALA A 16 -3.67 -0.06 -4.41
N GLU A 17 -4.35 -1.12 -4.81
CA GLU A 17 -4.95 -1.97 -3.82
C GLU A 17 -3.90 -2.68 -3.01
N GLY A 18 -2.83 -3.12 -3.62
CA GLY A 18 -1.74 -3.74 -2.89
C GLY A 18 -1.15 -2.79 -1.87
N LEU A 19 -1.01 -1.51 -2.25
CA LEU A 19 -0.48 -0.55 -1.32
C LEU A 19 -1.44 -0.30 -0.16
N ARG A 20 -2.73 -0.32 -0.42
CA ARG A 20 -3.70 -0.16 0.65
C ARG A 20 -3.65 -1.34 1.61
N GLU A 21 -3.42 -2.52 1.09
CA GLU A 21 -3.32 -3.68 1.96
C GLU A 21 -2.09 -3.60 2.82
N GLN A 22 -0.98 -3.11 2.26
CA GLN A 22 0.20 -2.94 3.06
C GLN A 22 -0.05 -1.90 4.15
N ALA A 23 -0.73 -0.82 3.80
CA ALA A 23 -1.03 0.20 4.80
C ALA A 23 -1.86 -0.38 5.93
N ALA A 24 -2.83 -1.21 5.58
CA ALA A 24 -3.66 -1.82 6.61
C ALA A 24 -2.84 -2.74 7.51
N SER A 25 -1.88 -3.45 6.93
CA SER A 25 -1.04 -4.31 7.74
C SER A 25 -0.20 -3.49 8.71
N PHE A 26 0.34 -2.38 8.25
CA PHE A 26 1.14 -1.56 9.13
C PHE A 26 0.28 -0.95 10.24
N ARG A 27 -0.96 -0.61 9.93
CA ARG A 27 -1.84 -0.09 10.97
C ARG A 27 -2.14 -1.15 12.00
N ARG A 28 -2.29 -2.39 11.59
CA ARG A 28 -2.53 -3.46 12.55
C ARG A 28 -1.30 -3.66 13.42
N LEU A 29 -0.11 -3.58 12.82
CA LEU A 29 1.10 -3.72 13.60
C LEU A 29 1.23 -2.56 14.57
N ALA A 30 0.78 -1.38 14.18
CA ALA A 30 0.87 -0.24 15.07
C ALA A 30 0.06 -0.45 16.33
N LYS A 31 -1.06 -1.18 16.21
CA LYS A 31 -1.88 -1.42 17.38
C LYS A 31 -1.23 -2.34 18.38
N THR A 32 -0.28 -3.15 17.93
CA THR A 32 0.36 -4.07 18.84
C THR A 32 1.78 -3.63 19.17
N ALA A 33 2.17 -2.45 18.72
CA ALA A 33 3.51 -1.99 19.02
C ALA A 33 3.65 -1.70 20.48
N ARG A 34 4.83 -2.00 21.03
CA ARG A 34 5.00 -1.83 22.44
C ARG A 34 5.29 -0.43 22.85
N THR A 35 5.71 0.44 21.98
CA THR A 35 6.03 1.79 22.35
C THR A 35 5.25 2.75 21.49
N ASP A 36 5.07 3.95 22.00
CA ASP A 36 4.36 4.96 21.26
C ASP A 36 5.16 5.37 20.05
N SER A 37 6.48 5.44 20.14
CA SER A 37 7.24 5.84 18.99
C SER A 37 7.21 4.76 17.92
N GLY A 38 7.19 3.50 18.30
CA GLY A 38 7.05 2.43 17.33
C GLY A 38 5.71 2.47 16.64
N SER A 39 4.66 2.72 17.42
CA SER A 39 3.33 2.82 16.85
C SER A 39 3.26 4.00 15.89
N ALA A 40 3.82 5.14 16.26
CA ALA A 40 3.79 6.31 15.40
C ALA A 40 4.56 6.07 14.12
N ALA A 41 5.69 5.38 14.20
CA ALA A 41 6.48 5.10 13.02
C ALA A 41 5.71 4.20 12.06
N LEU A 42 5.02 3.20 12.60
CA LEU A 42 4.25 2.31 11.74
C LEU A 42 3.07 3.03 11.09
N LYS A 43 2.45 3.93 11.83
CA LYS A 43 1.36 4.70 11.24
C LYS A 43 1.86 5.63 10.15
N ALA A 44 3.04 6.20 10.34
CA ALA A 44 3.60 7.06 9.32
C ALA A 44 3.89 6.29 8.04
N ILE A 45 4.41 5.08 8.19
CA ILE A 45 4.65 4.26 7.02
C ILE A 45 3.34 3.93 6.33
N ALA A 46 2.31 3.61 7.12
CA ALA A 46 1.01 3.30 6.54
C ALA A 46 0.48 4.49 5.75
N GLU A 47 0.71 5.69 6.23
CA GLU A 47 0.23 6.86 5.53
C GLU A 47 0.98 7.07 4.24
N GLU A 48 2.25 6.73 4.21
CA GLU A 48 2.98 6.83 2.97
C GLU A 48 2.44 5.85 1.94
N PHE A 49 2.11 4.65 2.37
CA PHE A 49 1.54 3.70 1.44
C PHE A 49 0.17 4.17 0.95
N ASP A 50 -0.62 4.77 1.82
CA ASP A 50 -1.91 5.28 1.40
C ASP A 50 -1.74 6.42 0.41
N THR A 51 -0.76 7.28 0.62
CA THR A 51 -0.53 8.37 -0.30
C THR A 51 -0.13 7.83 -1.66
N ASP A 52 0.74 6.83 -1.66
CA ASP A 52 1.17 6.24 -2.91
C ASP A 52 0.00 5.55 -3.59
N ALA A 53 -0.87 4.92 -2.82
CA ALA A 53 -2.02 4.27 -3.40
C ALA A 53 -2.93 5.28 -4.08
N ARG A 54 -3.10 6.43 -3.45
CA ARG A 54 -3.95 7.44 -4.06
C ARG A 54 -3.32 7.96 -5.35
N ARG A 55 -2.02 8.05 -5.40
CA ARG A 55 -1.39 8.50 -6.62
C ARG A 55 -1.53 7.51 -7.73
N MET A 56 -1.59 6.24 -7.39
CA MET A 56 -1.72 5.22 -8.40
C MET A 56 -3.13 4.94 -8.81
N ASP A 57 -4.10 5.31 -8.01
CA ASP A 57 -5.47 5.01 -8.29
C ASP A 57 -6.02 6.10 -9.19
N PRO A 58 -6.32 5.81 -10.44
CA PRO A 58 -6.80 6.85 -11.33
C PRO A 58 -8.09 7.47 -10.89
N SER A 59 -8.91 6.72 -10.19
CA SER A 59 -10.19 7.28 -9.79
C SER A 59 -10.03 8.31 -8.70
N SER A 60 -8.96 8.30 -7.98
CA SER A 60 -8.84 9.28 -6.93
C SER A 60 -8.46 10.63 -7.50
N GLU A 61 -8.06 10.71 -8.74
CA GLU A 61 -7.79 11.96 -9.29
C GLU A 61 -8.95 12.54 -9.94
N ARG A 62 -10.06 11.90 -10.05
CA ARG A 62 -11.20 12.41 -10.63
C ARG A 62 -11.87 13.16 -9.70
N ARG A 63 -12.13 14.20 -9.77
CA ARG A 63 -12.84 14.96 -8.81
C ARG A 63 -13.83 15.71 -9.40
#